data_9b19fa42b74e8e3047fcc837b3c528fa
#
_entry.id   9b19fa42b74e8e3047fcc837b3c528fa
#
_cell.length_a   1.000
_cell.length_b   1.000
_cell.length_c   1.000
_cell.angle_alpha   90.00
_cell.angle_beta   90.00
_cell.angle_gamma   90.00
#
_symmetry.space_group_name_H-M   'P 1'
#
loop_
_entity.id
_entity.type
_entity.pdbx_description
1 polymer ?
#
loop_
_entity_poly.entity_id
_entity_poly.type
_entity_poly.pdbx_seq_one_letter_code
_entity_poly.pdbx_strand_id
1 'polypeptide(L)'
;VDDLQYIAVFASYLIRLKYIKFTNANYTKIFLGSQLYWLQLYNGVTGTGQPNVNGNTLKKMFFPLPPSSEQNKICSRVQTLLNLCEQLEQHSLISLDAHQQLVETLLTTLTDSQNADELAENWARISEHFDTLFTTEASIDALKQTILQLAVMGKLVPQDPNDEPASELLKRIAQEKAQLVKDGKIKKQKPLPPISDEEIPFELPEGWKWCLFEDVVDIQSGITKGRNLVNRKLITIPYLRVANVQRGYLDLSEVKEIDIPEEEQDKYHVIKGDLLITEGGDWDTVGRTTVWCHEWYIANQNHVFKGRIIGKEIDPYWLETYMNSPYSRDYFASASKQTTNLASINKTQLRGCPVAIPPSSEANKIMLKLNDFNELCEKLKLQLQSAQQTQLHLADALTDAAIN
;
A
#
# COMPACT_ATOMS: atom_id res chain seq x y z
N VAL A 1 -7.01 -41.77 -13.87
CA VAL A 1 -6.51 -41.80 -15.26
C VAL A 1 -7.51 -42.57 -16.18
N ASP A 2 -8.74 -42.77 -15.70
CA ASP A 2 -9.72 -43.64 -16.41
C ASP A 2 -10.41 -42.94 -17.60
N ASP A 3 -10.19 -41.63 -17.83
CA ASP A 3 -10.82 -40.85 -18.91
C ASP A 3 -9.86 -40.35 -19.98
N LEU A 4 -8.67 -40.91 -20.08
CA LEU A 4 -7.77 -40.55 -21.19
C LEU A 4 -8.25 -41.16 -22.51
N GLN A 5 -8.65 -40.31 -23.45
CA GLN A 5 -9.07 -40.71 -24.83
C GLN A 5 -7.90 -41.20 -25.70
N TYR A 6 -6.69 -41.28 -25.15
CA TYR A 6 -5.47 -41.69 -25.86
C TYR A 6 -4.58 -42.59 -25.00
N ILE A 7 -3.74 -43.39 -25.64
CA ILE A 7 -2.75 -44.26 -24.98
C ILE A 7 -1.68 -43.35 -24.38
N ALA A 8 -1.52 -43.40 -23.04
CA ALA A 8 -0.51 -42.66 -22.31
C ALA A 8 0.55 -43.57 -21.72
N VAL A 9 1.80 -43.08 -21.71
CA VAL A 9 2.93 -43.69 -21.00
C VAL A 9 3.38 -42.76 -19.89
N PHE A 10 3.98 -43.30 -18.85
CA PHE A 10 4.49 -42.49 -17.74
C PHE A 10 6.02 -42.40 -17.78
N ALA A 11 6.55 -41.26 -17.33
CA ALA A 11 7.99 -40.98 -17.29
C ALA A 11 8.68 -41.85 -16.20
N SER A 12 9.99 -42.07 -16.36
CA SER A 12 10.81 -42.92 -15.46
C SER A 12 10.81 -42.49 -13.98
N TYR A 13 10.51 -41.21 -13.72
CA TYR A 13 10.41 -40.68 -12.35
C TYR A 13 9.02 -40.89 -11.71
N LEU A 14 8.07 -41.49 -12.40
CA LEU A 14 6.75 -41.80 -11.88
C LEU A 14 6.70 -43.30 -11.50
N ILE A 15 6.12 -43.60 -10.35
CA ILE A 15 5.91 -44.97 -9.90
C ILE A 15 4.46 -45.35 -10.12
N ARG A 16 4.22 -46.34 -10.97
CA ARG A 16 2.88 -46.85 -11.23
C ARG A 16 2.47 -47.86 -10.14
N LEU A 17 1.36 -47.58 -9.47
CA LEU A 17 0.73 -48.50 -8.55
C LEU A 17 -0.23 -49.44 -9.30
N LYS A 18 -0.09 -50.75 -9.11
CA LYS A 18 -1.04 -51.77 -9.60
C LYS A 18 -1.84 -52.26 -8.44
N TYR A 19 -3.14 -52.12 -8.51
CA TYR A 19 -4.05 -52.53 -7.44
C TYR A 19 -4.35 -54.01 -7.49
N ILE A 20 -4.50 -54.63 -6.31
CA ILE A 20 -5.05 -55.96 -6.14
C ILE A 20 -6.58 -55.88 -6.08
N LYS A 21 -7.28 -57.00 -6.32
CA LYS A 21 -8.74 -57.08 -6.47
C LYS A 21 -9.56 -56.45 -5.31
N PHE A 22 -8.99 -56.34 -4.13
CA PHE A 22 -9.67 -55.86 -2.92
C PHE A 22 -9.30 -54.43 -2.52
N THR A 23 -8.55 -53.69 -3.34
CA THR A 23 -8.05 -52.34 -3.05
C THR A 23 -8.74 -51.34 -3.96
N ASN A 24 -9.46 -50.36 -3.37
CA ASN A 24 -10.07 -49.27 -4.10
C ASN A 24 -9.01 -48.20 -4.39
N ALA A 25 -8.91 -47.77 -5.67
CA ALA A 25 -7.96 -46.76 -6.14
C ALA A 25 -8.17 -45.40 -5.45
N ASN A 26 -9.43 -44.98 -5.26
CA ASN A 26 -9.77 -43.72 -4.59
C ASN A 26 -9.40 -43.77 -3.09
N TYR A 27 -9.59 -44.90 -2.42
CA TYR A 27 -9.15 -45.08 -1.04
C TYR A 27 -7.62 -44.96 -0.92
N THR A 28 -6.89 -45.57 -1.86
CA THR A 28 -5.45 -45.42 -1.92
C THR A 28 -5.01 -43.98 -2.15
N LYS A 29 -5.72 -43.24 -3.03
CA LYS A 29 -5.47 -41.81 -3.25
C LYS A 29 -5.64 -40.98 -1.98
N ILE A 30 -6.70 -41.28 -1.20
CA ILE A 30 -6.95 -40.63 0.10
C ILE A 30 -5.81 -40.92 1.07
N PHE A 31 -5.37 -42.19 1.18
CA PHE A 31 -4.23 -42.54 2.01
C PHE A 31 -2.95 -41.80 1.60
N LEU A 32 -2.62 -41.73 0.30
CA LEU A 32 -1.43 -41.05 -0.20
C LEU A 32 -1.48 -39.52 0.02
N GLY A 33 -2.66 -38.96 0.26
CA GLY A 33 -2.83 -37.56 0.69
C GLY A 33 -2.82 -37.37 2.22
N SER A 34 -2.81 -38.44 3.01
CA SER A 34 -2.90 -38.36 4.47
C SER A 34 -1.57 -38.02 5.16
N GLN A 35 -1.66 -37.44 6.35
CA GLN A 35 -0.51 -37.14 7.19
C GLN A 35 0.26 -38.44 7.53
N LEU A 36 -0.42 -39.56 7.76
CA LEU A 36 0.20 -40.85 8.05
C LEU A 36 1.12 -41.33 6.91
N TYR A 37 0.72 -41.11 5.64
CA TYR A 37 1.58 -41.41 4.50
C TYR A 37 2.82 -40.53 4.49
N TRP A 38 2.62 -39.21 4.65
CA TRP A 38 3.73 -38.26 4.61
C TRP A 38 4.72 -38.44 5.74
N LEU A 39 4.29 -38.74 6.97
CA LEU A 39 5.15 -39.06 8.09
C LEU A 39 6.04 -40.30 7.80
N GLN A 40 5.45 -41.35 7.22
CA GLN A 40 6.22 -42.55 6.81
C GLN A 40 7.21 -42.21 5.70
N LEU A 41 6.81 -41.35 4.77
CA LEU A 41 7.66 -40.91 3.65
C LEU A 41 8.88 -40.15 4.17
N TYR A 42 8.69 -39.15 5.00
CA TYR A 42 9.78 -38.33 5.58
C TYR A 42 10.74 -39.18 6.42
N ASN A 43 10.23 -40.11 7.18
CA ASN A 43 11.07 -41.01 7.99
C ASN A 43 11.84 -42.06 7.15
N GLY A 44 11.39 -42.32 5.93
CA GLY A 44 12.01 -43.26 5.00
C GLY A 44 13.00 -42.67 4.00
N VAL A 45 13.13 -41.34 3.96
CA VAL A 45 14.04 -40.64 3.03
C VAL A 45 15.42 -40.49 3.65
N THR A 46 16.44 -41.07 3.01
CA THR A 46 17.85 -40.90 3.37
C THR A 46 18.55 -40.02 2.36
N GLY A 47 19.14 -38.89 2.80
CA GLY A 47 20.01 -38.04 1.96
C GLY A 47 19.83 -36.54 2.22
N THR A 48 20.92 -35.78 2.10
CA THR A 48 21.00 -34.34 2.28
C THR A 48 20.70 -33.54 0.99
N GLY A 49 20.35 -34.23 -0.11
CA GLY A 49 19.98 -33.64 -1.40
C GLY A 49 18.46 -33.67 -1.65
N GLN A 50 18.07 -33.55 -2.89
CA GLN A 50 16.66 -33.59 -3.32
C GLN A 50 16.04 -34.97 -2.88
N PRO A 51 15.00 -34.98 -2.02
CA PRO A 51 14.41 -36.18 -1.51
C PRO A 51 13.83 -37.03 -2.65
N ASN A 52 14.27 -38.28 -2.74
CA ASN A 52 13.83 -39.21 -3.80
C ASN A 52 13.17 -40.43 -3.18
N VAL A 53 12.01 -40.80 -3.70
CA VAL A 53 11.23 -41.97 -3.27
C VAL A 53 11.29 -43.04 -4.34
N ASN A 54 11.70 -44.23 -4.00
CA ASN A 54 11.73 -45.37 -4.91
C ASN A 54 10.69 -46.43 -4.55
N GLY A 55 10.45 -47.36 -5.47
CA GLY A 55 9.48 -48.45 -5.28
C GLY A 55 9.74 -49.32 -4.06
N ASN A 56 11.02 -49.48 -3.63
CA ASN A 56 11.37 -50.26 -2.46
C ASN A 56 11.01 -49.52 -1.15
N THR A 57 11.09 -48.18 -1.14
CA THR A 57 10.62 -47.36 -0.02
C THR A 57 9.11 -47.48 0.13
N LEU A 58 8.36 -47.37 -0.97
CA LEU A 58 6.91 -47.51 -0.96
C LEU A 58 6.44 -48.91 -0.49
N LYS A 59 7.15 -49.97 -0.88
CA LYS A 59 6.81 -51.35 -0.46
C LYS A 59 6.92 -51.57 1.03
N LYS A 60 7.67 -50.79 1.76
CA LYS A 60 7.87 -50.89 3.21
C LYS A 60 6.87 -50.10 4.03
N MET A 61 6.04 -49.29 3.39
CA MET A 61 5.06 -48.45 4.09
C MET A 61 3.88 -49.27 4.60
N PHE A 62 3.41 -48.90 5.76
CA PHE A 62 2.19 -49.49 6.34
C PHE A 62 0.98 -48.80 5.68
N PHE A 63 0.13 -49.64 5.10
CA PHE A 63 -1.09 -49.23 4.45
C PHE A 63 -2.28 -49.88 5.15
N PRO A 64 -3.20 -49.12 5.79
CA PRO A 64 -4.38 -49.70 6.40
C PRO A 64 -5.31 -50.19 5.30
N LEU A 65 -5.73 -51.43 5.37
CA LEU A 65 -6.58 -52.07 4.37
C LEU A 65 -7.90 -52.58 5.00
N PRO A 66 -8.92 -51.75 5.14
CA PRO A 66 -10.22 -52.18 5.62
C PRO A 66 -10.99 -52.97 4.54
N PRO A 67 -12.09 -53.64 4.91
CA PRO A 67 -12.96 -54.33 3.95
C PRO A 67 -13.41 -53.41 2.82
N SER A 68 -13.64 -53.93 1.60
CA SER A 68 -13.97 -53.13 0.43
C SER A 68 -15.24 -52.27 0.62
N SER A 69 -16.22 -52.76 1.37
CA SER A 69 -17.44 -51.97 1.72
C SER A 69 -17.10 -50.73 2.58
N GLU A 70 -16.13 -50.86 3.48
CA GLU A 70 -15.65 -49.78 4.34
C GLU A 70 -14.82 -48.77 3.56
N GLN A 71 -13.89 -49.24 2.67
CA GLN A 71 -13.16 -48.37 1.77
C GLN A 71 -14.12 -47.46 0.97
N ASN A 72 -15.22 -48.04 0.43
CA ASN A 72 -16.22 -47.28 -0.32
C ASN A 72 -16.94 -46.23 0.56
N LYS A 73 -17.30 -46.58 1.80
CA LYS A 73 -17.89 -45.61 2.76
C LYS A 73 -16.93 -44.49 3.10
N ILE A 74 -15.65 -44.79 3.32
CA ILE A 74 -14.61 -43.79 3.57
C ILE A 74 -14.49 -42.85 2.36
N CYS A 75 -14.37 -43.38 1.14
CA CYS A 75 -14.29 -42.58 -0.07
C CYS A 75 -15.51 -41.65 -0.24
N SER A 76 -16.70 -42.17 -0.05
CA SER A 76 -17.95 -41.39 -0.13
C SER A 76 -17.98 -40.28 0.93
N ARG A 77 -17.60 -40.57 2.18
CA ARG A 77 -17.61 -39.60 3.26
C ARG A 77 -16.57 -38.50 3.04
N VAL A 78 -15.35 -38.86 2.65
CA VAL A 78 -14.29 -37.91 2.35
C VAL A 78 -14.70 -36.99 1.19
N GLN A 79 -15.26 -37.56 0.11
CA GLN A 79 -15.72 -36.76 -1.02
C GLN A 79 -16.82 -35.78 -0.60
N THR A 80 -17.80 -36.22 0.21
CA THR A 80 -18.86 -35.33 0.73
C THR A 80 -18.28 -34.18 1.54
N LEU A 81 -17.30 -34.46 2.43
CA LEU A 81 -16.68 -33.44 3.25
C LEU A 81 -15.82 -32.47 2.43
N LEU A 82 -15.06 -32.97 1.45
CA LEU A 82 -14.28 -32.11 0.56
C LEU A 82 -15.17 -31.20 -0.29
N ASN A 83 -16.27 -31.73 -0.83
CA ASN A 83 -17.26 -30.90 -1.56
C ASN A 83 -17.88 -29.83 -0.65
N LEU A 84 -18.15 -30.15 0.63
CA LEU A 84 -18.65 -29.14 1.58
C LEU A 84 -17.60 -28.06 1.87
N CYS A 85 -16.32 -28.44 2.04
CA CYS A 85 -15.22 -27.47 2.20
C CYS A 85 -15.13 -26.55 0.98
N GLU A 86 -15.20 -27.09 -0.23
CA GLU A 86 -15.14 -26.34 -1.48
C GLU A 86 -16.33 -25.37 -1.61
N GLN A 87 -17.55 -25.81 -1.24
CA GLN A 87 -18.72 -24.93 -1.20
C GLN A 87 -18.56 -23.80 -0.17
N LEU A 88 -18.07 -24.10 1.03
CA LEU A 88 -17.83 -23.09 2.07
C LEU A 88 -16.77 -22.06 1.63
N GLU A 89 -15.71 -22.52 0.97
CA GLU A 89 -14.67 -21.65 0.42
C GLU A 89 -15.25 -20.70 -0.64
N GLN A 90 -16.03 -21.22 -1.60
CA GLN A 90 -16.70 -20.42 -2.62
C GLN A 90 -17.69 -19.41 -2.02
N HIS A 91 -18.49 -19.83 -1.04
CA HIS A 91 -19.41 -18.94 -0.33
C HIS A 91 -18.66 -17.84 0.41
N SER A 92 -17.54 -18.16 1.05
CA SER A 92 -16.71 -17.16 1.75
C SER A 92 -16.14 -16.13 0.78
N LEU A 93 -15.60 -16.54 -0.37
CA LEU A 93 -15.06 -15.64 -1.39
C LEU A 93 -16.13 -14.70 -1.95
N ILE A 94 -17.30 -15.23 -2.30
CA ILE A 94 -18.44 -14.42 -2.79
C ILE A 94 -18.91 -13.43 -1.73
N SER A 95 -18.99 -13.86 -0.46
CA SER A 95 -19.38 -12.98 0.64
C SER A 95 -18.38 -11.85 0.88
N LEU A 96 -17.08 -12.13 0.80
CA LEU A 96 -16.03 -11.12 0.93
C LEU A 96 -16.08 -10.09 -0.19
N ASP A 97 -16.27 -10.53 -1.44
CA ASP A 97 -16.41 -9.64 -2.60
C ASP A 97 -17.62 -8.73 -2.47
N ALA A 98 -18.80 -9.30 -2.15
CA ALA A 98 -20.02 -8.54 -1.93
C ALA A 98 -19.90 -7.53 -0.77
N HIS A 99 -19.23 -7.94 0.32
CA HIS A 99 -18.95 -7.06 1.44
C HIS A 99 -18.05 -5.89 1.04
N GLN A 100 -16.97 -6.14 0.29
CA GLN A 100 -16.08 -5.09 -0.18
C GLN A 100 -16.82 -4.10 -1.08
N GLN A 101 -17.63 -4.58 -2.04
CA GLN A 101 -18.44 -3.74 -2.92
C GLN A 101 -19.43 -2.88 -2.13
N LEU A 102 -20.06 -3.44 -1.09
CA LEU A 102 -20.95 -2.70 -0.20
C LEU A 102 -20.23 -1.57 0.52
N VAL A 103 -19.07 -1.86 1.13
CA VAL A 103 -18.24 -0.86 1.83
C VAL A 103 -17.82 0.25 0.87
N GLU A 104 -17.29 -0.08 -0.29
CA GLU A 104 -16.86 0.90 -1.30
C GLU A 104 -18.03 1.79 -1.74
N THR A 105 -19.21 1.18 -2.00
CA THR A 105 -20.41 1.94 -2.37
C THR A 105 -20.84 2.90 -1.27
N LEU A 106 -20.89 2.45 -0.02
CA LEU A 106 -21.26 3.30 1.13
C LEU A 106 -20.24 4.43 1.34
N LEU A 107 -18.96 4.14 1.27
CA LEU A 107 -17.90 5.13 1.43
C LEU A 107 -17.91 6.18 0.30
N THR A 108 -18.25 5.77 -0.92
CA THR A 108 -18.41 6.68 -2.06
C THR A 108 -19.53 7.70 -1.82
N THR A 109 -20.62 7.31 -1.13
CA THR A 109 -21.69 8.27 -0.80
C THR A 109 -21.21 9.43 0.07
N LEU A 110 -20.16 9.24 0.89
CA LEU A 110 -19.57 10.32 1.70
C LEU A 110 -18.86 11.36 0.83
N THR A 111 -18.05 10.91 -0.12
CA THR A 111 -17.31 11.82 -1.00
C THR A 111 -18.22 12.53 -1.98
N ASP A 112 -19.28 11.88 -2.42
CA ASP A 112 -20.25 12.40 -3.37
C ASP A 112 -21.32 13.32 -2.72
N SER A 113 -21.39 13.38 -1.38
CA SER A 113 -22.34 14.23 -0.66
C SER A 113 -22.21 15.69 -1.08
N GLN A 114 -23.33 16.32 -1.44
CA GLN A 114 -23.35 17.67 -2.01
C GLN A 114 -23.32 18.77 -0.94
N ASN A 115 -23.68 18.45 0.29
CA ASN A 115 -23.74 19.37 1.42
C ASN A 115 -23.47 18.67 2.75
N ALA A 116 -23.32 19.46 3.82
CA ALA A 116 -23.00 18.96 5.15
C ALA A 116 -24.10 18.06 5.76
N ASP A 117 -25.38 18.34 5.47
CA ASP A 117 -26.49 17.56 6.00
C ASP A 117 -26.51 16.16 5.39
N GLU A 118 -26.34 16.06 4.07
CA GLU A 118 -26.24 14.79 3.35
C GLU A 118 -25.02 13.98 3.80
N LEU A 119 -23.87 14.64 3.99
CA LEU A 119 -22.68 14.01 4.53
C LEU A 119 -22.93 13.44 5.94
N ALA A 120 -23.61 14.20 6.81
CA ALA A 120 -23.94 13.77 8.16
C ALA A 120 -24.90 12.57 8.15
N GLU A 121 -25.92 12.56 7.28
CA GLU A 121 -26.84 11.42 7.14
C GLU A 121 -26.12 10.16 6.66
N ASN A 122 -25.28 10.29 5.62
CA ASN A 122 -24.49 9.19 5.08
C ASN A 122 -23.51 8.64 6.13
N TRP A 123 -22.85 9.51 6.88
CA TRP A 123 -21.98 9.12 7.96
C TRP A 123 -22.73 8.42 9.10
N ALA A 124 -23.91 8.92 9.51
CA ALA A 124 -24.74 8.29 10.53
C ALA A 124 -25.11 6.85 10.15
N ARG A 125 -25.49 6.61 8.88
CA ARG A 125 -25.79 5.29 8.36
C ARG A 125 -24.61 4.33 8.42
N ILE A 126 -23.41 4.78 8.05
CA ILE A 126 -22.17 4.00 8.13
C ILE A 126 -21.82 3.70 9.59
N SER A 127 -21.95 4.71 10.46
CA SER A 127 -21.63 4.59 11.88
C SER A 127 -22.54 3.59 12.62
N GLU A 128 -23.81 3.50 12.26
CA GLU A 128 -24.75 2.50 12.82
C GLU A 128 -24.30 1.08 12.55
N HIS A 129 -23.63 0.84 11.42
CA HIS A 129 -23.16 -0.48 10.99
C HIS A 129 -21.64 -0.64 11.04
N PHE A 130 -20.96 0.21 11.80
CA PHE A 130 -19.49 0.29 11.81
C PHE A 130 -18.81 -1.06 12.07
N ASP A 131 -19.25 -1.78 13.10
CA ASP A 131 -18.66 -3.06 13.52
C ASP A 131 -18.88 -4.20 12.50
N THR A 132 -19.86 -4.06 11.59
CA THR A 132 -20.11 -5.03 10.54
C THR A 132 -19.46 -4.67 9.22
N LEU A 133 -19.22 -3.39 8.96
CA LEU A 133 -18.60 -2.90 7.72
C LEU A 133 -17.07 -2.98 7.76
N PHE A 134 -16.44 -2.68 8.90
CA PHE A 134 -14.98 -2.60 8.99
C PHE A 134 -14.37 -3.82 9.67
N THR A 135 -14.66 -5.01 9.08
CA THR A 135 -14.24 -6.33 9.58
C THR A 135 -13.06 -6.93 8.83
N THR A 136 -12.51 -6.23 7.82
CA THR A 136 -11.35 -6.67 7.03
C THR A 136 -10.31 -5.55 6.95
N GLU A 137 -9.04 -5.89 6.78
CA GLU A 137 -8.00 -4.88 6.56
C GLU A 137 -8.31 -4.01 5.34
N ALA A 138 -8.81 -4.60 4.26
CA ALA A 138 -9.20 -3.88 3.05
C ALA A 138 -10.31 -2.84 3.31
N SER A 139 -11.34 -3.18 4.12
CA SER A 139 -12.41 -2.24 4.46
C SER A 139 -11.93 -1.08 5.35
N ILE A 140 -11.00 -1.36 6.28
CA ILE A 140 -10.37 -0.31 7.11
C ILE A 140 -9.48 0.59 6.26
N ASP A 141 -8.73 0.04 5.29
CA ASP A 141 -7.93 0.83 4.37
C ASP A 141 -8.79 1.70 3.45
N ALA A 142 -9.91 1.19 2.96
CA ALA A 142 -10.89 1.95 2.19
C ALA A 142 -11.45 3.12 3.00
N LEU A 143 -11.82 2.90 4.27
CA LEU A 143 -12.23 3.97 5.19
C LEU A 143 -11.15 5.05 5.35
N LYS A 144 -9.90 4.62 5.58
CA LYS A 144 -8.75 5.53 5.74
C LYS A 144 -8.54 6.40 4.48
N GLN A 145 -8.64 5.82 3.30
CA GLN A 145 -8.55 6.55 2.03
C GLN A 145 -9.72 7.52 1.84
N THR A 146 -10.93 7.14 2.21
CA THR A 146 -12.11 8.02 2.14
C THR A 146 -12.00 9.21 3.09
N ILE A 147 -11.53 8.99 4.32
CA ILE A 147 -11.28 10.08 5.29
C ILE A 147 -10.21 11.04 4.76
N LEU A 148 -9.13 10.51 4.17
CA LEU A 148 -8.11 11.32 3.50
C LEU A 148 -8.70 12.15 2.36
N GLN A 149 -9.57 11.56 1.56
CA GLN A 149 -10.24 12.24 0.45
C GLN A 149 -11.15 13.37 0.95
N LEU A 150 -11.98 13.11 1.98
CA LEU A 150 -12.82 14.13 2.62
C LEU A 150 -11.98 15.27 3.21
N ALA A 151 -10.83 14.97 3.79
CA ALA A 151 -9.90 15.95 4.32
C ALA A 151 -9.41 16.92 3.24
N VAL A 152 -8.90 16.40 2.12
CA VAL A 152 -8.35 17.22 1.04
C VAL A 152 -9.42 17.96 0.24
N MET A 153 -10.67 17.48 0.28
CA MET A 153 -11.85 18.19 -0.26
C MET A 153 -12.41 19.28 0.66
N GLY A 154 -11.88 19.40 1.91
CA GLY A 154 -12.41 20.34 2.91
C GLY A 154 -13.77 19.93 3.49
N LYS A 155 -14.13 18.63 3.42
CA LYS A 155 -15.40 18.10 3.94
C LYS A 155 -15.27 17.45 5.33
N LEU A 156 -14.05 17.36 5.89
CA LEU A 156 -13.79 16.65 7.14
C LEU A 156 -14.12 17.48 8.41
N VAL A 157 -14.02 18.78 8.32
CA VAL A 157 -14.34 19.71 9.40
C VAL A 157 -15.22 20.86 8.86
N PRO A 158 -16.07 21.47 9.68
CA PRO A 158 -16.85 22.63 9.25
C PRO A 158 -15.94 23.83 8.98
N GLN A 159 -16.23 24.59 7.92
CA GLN A 159 -15.57 25.85 7.60
C GLN A 159 -15.98 26.94 8.62
N ASP A 160 -15.03 27.80 8.98
CA ASP A 160 -15.29 29.00 9.78
C ASP A 160 -15.18 30.24 8.85
N PRO A 161 -16.26 31.00 8.63
CA PRO A 161 -16.22 32.16 7.75
C PRO A 161 -15.34 33.30 8.28
N ASN A 162 -14.90 33.22 9.55
CA ASN A 162 -13.97 34.20 10.13
C ASN A 162 -12.50 33.81 9.93
N ASP A 163 -12.21 32.61 9.45
CA ASP A 163 -10.83 32.19 9.15
C ASP A 163 -10.27 33.05 8.01
N GLU A 164 -8.97 33.41 8.09
CA GLU A 164 -8.30 34.14 7.03
C GLU A 164 -8.29 33.32 5.72
N PRO A 165 -8.80 33.82 4.60
CA PRO A 165 -8.81 33.07 3.35
C PRO A 165 -7.40 32.70 2.87
N ALA A 166 -7.23 31.50 2.31
CA ALA A 166 -5.95 31.02 1.77
C ALA A 166 -5.37 31.96 0.69
N SER A 167 -6.20 32.78 0.03
CA SER A 167 -5.74 33.77 -0.93
C SER A 167 -4.80 34.81 -0.31
N GLU A 168 -4.99 35.21 0.95
CA GLU A 168 -4.11 36.17 1.65
C GLU A 168 -2.80 35.50 2.04
N LEU A 169 -2.85 34.25 2.52
CA LEU A 169 -1.68 33.42 2.77
C LEU A 169 -0.82 33.27 1.52
N LEU A 170 -1.43 32.91 0.38
CA LEU A 170 -0.71 32.73 -0.89
C LEU A 170 -0.09 34.04 -1.41
N LYS A 171 -0.72 35.21 -1.16
CA LYS A 171 -0.11 36.52 -1.48
C LYS A 171 1.18 36.74 -0.68
N ARG A 172 1.18 36.44 0.63
CA ARG A 172 2.38 36.55 1.48
C ARG A 172 3.49 35.62 1.00
N ILE A 173 3.14 34.37 0.71
CA ILE A 173 4.11 33.37 0.19
C ILE A 173 4.69 33.82 -1.16
N ALA A 174 3.87 34.37 -2.05
CA ALA A 174 4.35 34.90 -3.33
C ALA A 174 5.35 36.05 -3.14
N GLN A 175 5.11 36.94 -2.18
CA GLN A 175 6.04 38.03 -1.83
C GLN A 175 7.34 37.49 -1.26
N GLU A 176 7.27 36.51 -0.33
CA GLU A 176 8.47 35.85 0.23
C GLU A 176 9.27 35.13 -0.86
N LYS A 177 8.60 34.37 -1.74
CA LYS A 177 9.22 33.71 -2.88
C LYS A 177 9.95 34.71 -3.79
N ALA A 178 9.33 35.85 -4.11
CA ALA A 178 9.93 36.90 -4.91
C ALA A 178 11.19 37.49 -4.24
N GLN A 179 11.16 37.67 -2.92
CA GLN A 179 12.31 38.14 -2.16
C GLN A 179 13.45 37.09 -2.15
N LEU A 180 13.14 35.80 -1.93
CA LEU A 180 14.11 34.72 -1.96
C LEU A 180 14.79 34.57 -3.33
N VAL A 181 14.03 34.80 -4.42
CA VAL A 181 14.58 34.84 -5.79
C VAL A 181 15.51 36.04 -5.97
N LYS A 182 15.11 37.23 -5.48
CA LYS A 182 15.95 38.44 -5.53
C LYS A 182 17.26 38.28 -4.75
N ASP A 183 17.20 37.61 -3.59
CA ASP A 183 18.35 37.33 -2.74
C ASP A 183 19.23 36.20 -3.31
N GLY A 184 18.86 35.57 -4.42
CA GLY A 184 19.60 34.45 -5.03
C GLY A 184 19.50 33.13 -4.26
N LYS A 185 18.63 33.02 -3.24
CA LYS A 185 18.43 31.81 -2.44
C LYS A 185 17.62 30.76 -3.18
N ILE A 186 16.67 31.18 -4.02
CA ILE A 186 15.87 30.32 -4.91
C ILE A 186 16.14 30.73 -6.36
N LYS A 187 16.29 29.74 -7.23
CA LYS A 187 16.47 30.01 -8.68
C LYS A 187 15.15 30.43 -9.33
N LYS A 188 15.20 31.54 -10.09
CA LYS A 188 14.06 31.94 -10.92
C LYS A 188 13.72 30.82 -11.90
N GLN A 189 12.46 30.37 -11.88
CA GLN A 189 11.94 29.35 -12.76
C GLN A 189 11.18 29.98 -13.94
N LYS A 190 11.09 29.25 -15.07
CA LYS A 190 10.20 29.64 -16.16
C LYS A 190 8.76 29.47 -15.67
N PRO A 191 7.89 30.50 -15.84
CA PRO A 191 6.48 30.38 -15.43
C PRO A 191 5.80 29.19 -16.10
N LEU A 192 4.94 28.54 -15.36
CA LEU A 192 4.00 27.53 -15.89
C LEU A 192 2.67 28.22 -16.27
N PRO A 193 1.87 27.62 -17.15
CA PRO A 193 0.51 28.08 -17.42
C PRO A 193 -0.32 28.02 -16.13
N PRO A 194 -1.35 28.88 -15.99
CA PRO A 194 -2.30 28.77 -14.88
C PRO A 194 -3.05 27.44 -14.95
N ILE A 195 -3.56 27.00 -13.80
CA ILE A 195 -4.41 25.81 -13.70
C ILE A 195 -5.65 26.02 -14.57
N SER A 196 -5.94 25.10 -15.47
CA SER A 196 -7.15 25.10 -16.29
C SER A 196 -8.33 24.49 -15.53
N ASP A 197 -9.55 24.80 -15.94
CA ASP A 197 -10.77 24.22 -15.33
C ASP A 197 -10.81 22.69 -15.44
N GLU A 198 -10.19 22.12 -16.49
CA GLU A 198 -10.09 20.67 -16.70
C GLU A 198 -9.11 19.97 -15.73
N GLU A 199 -8.17 20.73 -15.16
CA GLU A 199 -7.20 20.24 -14.19
C GLU A 199 -7.70 20.32 -12.75
N ILE A 200 -8.87 20.95 -12.50
CA ILE A 200 -9.49 21.08 -11.19
C ILE A 200 -10.29 19.81 -10.89
N PRO A 201 -9.88 18.99 -9.91
CA PRO A 201 -10.53 17.71 -9.68
C PRO A 201 -11.87 17.80 -8.91
N PHE A 202 -12.10 18.92 -8.17
CA PHE A 202 -13.32 19.16 -7.40
C PHE A 202 -13.47 20.65 -7.07
N GLU A 203 -14.69 21.07 -6.70
CA GLU A 203 -14.96 22.41 -6.21
C GLU A 203 -14.42 22.60 -4.78
N LEU A 204 -13.74 23.73 -4.54
CA LEU A 204 -13.20 24.05 -3.23
C LEU A 204 -14.25 24.72 -2.33
N PRO A 205 -14.20 24.47 -1.01
CA PRO A 205 -14.97 25.24 -0.04
C PRO A 205 -14.58 26.73 -0.06
N GLU A 206 -15.46 27.56 0.51
CA GLU A 206 -15.17 28.98 0.69
C GLU A 206 -13.90 29.18 1.54
N GLY A 207 -13.10 30.16 1.18
CA GLY A 207 -11.82 30.45 1.84
C GLY A 207 -10.64 29.63 1.34
N TRP A 208 -10.86 28.51 0.65
CA TRP A 208 -9.78 27.72 0.04
C TRP A 208 -9.32 28.27 -1.30
N LYS A 209 -8.12 27.89 -1.75
CA LYS A 209 -7.58 28.33 -3.04
C LYS A 209 -6.73 27.26 -3.69
N TRP A 210 -6.94 27.06 -5.00
CA TRP A 210 -6.02 26.31 -5.85
C TRP A 210 -4.75 27.12 -6.13
N CYS A 211 -3.59 26.45 -6.08
CA CYS A 211 -2.33 26.97 -6.58
C CYS A 211 -1.50 25.84 -7.19
N LEU A 212 -0.44 26.18 -7.92
CA LEU A 212 0.54 25.21 -8.36
C LEU A 212 1.46 24.82 -7.19
N PHE A 213 1.89 23.56 -7.15
CA PHE A 213 2.81 23.09 -6.10
C PHE A 213 4.06 23.97 -6.01
N GLU A 214 4.58 24.45 -7.16
CA GLU A 214 5.71 25.39 -7.16
C GLU A 214 5.43 26.73 -6.51
N ASP A 215 4.19 27.14 -6.35
CA ASP A 215 3.88 28.44 -5.73
C ASP A 215 4.21 28.45 -4.24
N VAL A 216 4.16 27.28 -3.61
CA VAL A 216 4.34 27.10 -2.17
C VAL A 216 5.60 26.29 -1.81
N VAL A 217 6.27 25.66 -2.80
CA VAL A 217 7.42 24.77 -2.57
C VAL A 217 8.56 25.08 -3.55
N ASP A 218 9.78 25.24 -3.04
CA ASP A 218 11.01 25.22 -3.84
C ASP A 218 11.49 23.80 -4.05
N ILE A 219 11.44 23.31 -5.30
CA ILE A 219 11.77 21.93 -5.64
C ILE A 219 13.22 21.84 -6.10
N GLN A 220 13.97 20.95 -5.48
CA GLN A 220 15.38 20.71 -5.75
C GLN A 220 15.62 19.24 -6.11
N SER A 221 16.52 19.02 -7.09
CA SER A 221 16.97 17.66 -7.44
C SER A 221 18.11 17.25 -6.52
N GLY A 222 18.21 15.97 -6.23
CA GLY A 222 19.26 15.41 -5.38
C GLY A 222 20.55 15.07 -6.15
N ILE A 223 21.37 14.24 -5.52
CA ILE A 223 22.72 13.85 -5.98
C ILE A 223 22.60 12.90 -7.17
N THR A 224 23.27 13.24 -8.26
CA THR A 224 23.45 12.35 -9.41
C THR A 224 24.66 11.43 -9.18
N LYS A 225 24.45 10.12 -9.30
CA LYS A 225 25.53 9.13 -9.21
C LYS A 225 26.42 9.12 -10.46
N GLY A 226 27.63 8.59 -10.30
CA GLY A 226 28.55 8.41 -11.44
C GLY A 226 29.18 9.69 -11.99
N ARG A 227 29.15 10.79 -11.22
CA ARG A 227 29.84 12.03 -11.59
C ARG A 227 31.35 11.86 -11.53
N ASN A 228 32.07 12.55 -12.40
CA ASN A 228 33.52 12.64 -12.30
C ASN A 228 33.89 13.61 -11.15
N LEU A 229 34.51 13.07 -10.09
CA LEU A 229 34.92 13.82 -8.89
C LEU A 229 36.42 13.91 -8.70
N VAL A 230 37.20 13.65 -9.76
CA VAL A 230 38.65 13.73 -9.74
C VAL A 230 39.12 15.15 -9.32
N ASN A 231 40.12 15.23 -8.45
CA ASN A 231 40.68 16.48 -7.90
C ASN A 231 39.71 17.32 -7.03
N ARG A 232 38.66 16.74 -6.49
CA ARG A 232 37.77 17.39 -5.51
C ARG A 232 38.05 16.85 -4.12
N LYS A 233 37.94 17.69 -3.10
CA LYS A 233 37.93 17.23 -1.70
C LYS A 233 36.59 16.59 -1.43
N LEU A 234 36.58 15.30 -1.08
CA LEU A 234 35.35 14.52 -0.91
C LEU A 234 35.03 14.33 0.56
N ILE A 235 33.74 14.28 0.86
CA ILE A 235 33.16 13.83 2.12
C ILE A 235 32.14 12.73 1.84
N THR A 236 32.06 11.74 2.71
CA THR A 236 31.08 10.67 2.67
C THR A 236 29.87 11.08 3.49
N ILE A 237 28.67 11.04 2.91
CA ILE A 237 27.42 11.45 3.55
C ILE A 237 26.32 10.41 3.36
N PRO A 238 25.41 10.27 4.32
CA PRO A 238 24.22 9.44 4.17
C PRO A 238 23.22 10.08 3.18
N TYR A 239 22.53 9.25 2.38
CA TYR A 239 21.55 9.75 1.42
C TYR A 239 20.34 8.82 1.26
N LEU A 240 19.19 9.42 0.99
CA LEU A 240 17.92 8.74 0.73
C LEU A 240 17.79 8.36 -0.74
N ARG A 241 17.32 7.14 -0.96
CA ARG A 241 16.94 6.58 -2.28
C ARG A 241 15.43 6.50 -2.40
N VAL A 242 14.92 6.18 -3.59
CA VAL A 242 13.49 5.92 -3.82
C VAL A 242 12.93 4.87 -2.84
N ALA A 243 13.69 3.81 -2.55
CA ALA A 243 13.30 2.77 -1.60
C ALA A 243 13.08 3.28 -0.16
N ASN A 244 13.73 4.37 0.23
CA ASN A 244 13.57 4.94 1.57
C ASN A 244 12.32 5.82 1.71
N VAL A 245 11.79 6.34 0.58
CA VAL A 245 10.64 7.26 0.57
C VAL A 245 9.38 6.46 0.29
N GLN A 246 8.54 6.35 1.30
CA GLN A 246 7.24 5.68 1.23
C GLN A 246 6.12 6.72 1.32
N ARG A 247 4.88 6.28 1.18
CA ARG A 247 3.71 7.15 1.23
C ARG A 247 3.39 7.50 2.69
N GLY A 248 3.77 8.72 3.11
CA GLY A 248 3.57 9.22 4.47
C GLY A 248 4.54 8.67 5.53
N TYR A 249 5.60 7.94 5.15
CA TYR A 249 6.63 7.50 6.08
C TYR A 249 7.97 7.23 5.39
N LEU A 250 9.03 7.08 6.19
CA LEU A 250 10.38 6.78 5.72
C LEU A 250 10.78 5.36 6.16
N ASP A 251 11.27 4.56 5.22
CA ASP A 251 11.96 3.32 5.55
C ASP A 251 13.47 3.61 5.69
N LEU A 252 13.92 3.71 6.91
CA LEU A 252 15.31 3.98 7.26
C LEU A 252 16.09 2.71 7.66
N SER A 253 15.56 1.53 7.42
CA SER A 253 16.21 0.25 7.74
C SER A 253 17.55 0.07 7.01
N GLU A 254 17.68 0.65 5.80
CA GLU A 254 18.92 0.67 5.03
C GLU A 254 19.17 2.05 4.43
N VAL A 255 19.98 2.88 5.09
CA VAL A 255 20.48 4.16 4.56
C VAL A 255 21.87 3.95 3.98
N LYS A 256 22.07 4.31 2.71
CA LYS A 256 23.37 4.20 2.04
C LYS A 256 24.16 5.50 2.12
N GLU A 257 25.47 5.40 1.91
CA GLU A 257 26.39 6.53 1.86
C GLU A 257 26.87 6.79 0.43
N ILE A 258 27.27 8.03 0.18
CA ILE A 258 27.82 8.49 -1.10
C ILE A 258 28.86 9.58 -0.88
N ASP A 259 29.89 9.58 -1.72
CA ASP A 259 30.89 10.64 -1.73
C ASP A 259 30.42 11.83 -2.57
N ILE A 260 30.56 13.03 -1.99
CA ILE A 260 30.28 14.30 -2.67
C ILE A 260 31.42 15.27 -2.41
N PRO A 261 31.59 16.30 -3.28
CA PRO A 261 32.48 17.42 -2.96
C PRO A 261 32.02 18.13 -1.68
N GLU A 262 32.96 18.42 -0.78
CA GLU A 262 32.70 19.08 0.51
C GLU A 262 31.90 20.39 0.36
N GLU A 263 32.21 21.17 -0.68
CA GLU A 263 31.55 22.43 -1.00
C GLU A 263 30.07 22.26 -1.46
N GLU A 264 29.61 21.03 -1.73
CA GLU A 264 28.24 20.76 -2.11
C GLU A 264 27.37 20.26 -0.92
N GLN A 265 27.95 20.15 0.28
CA GLN A 265 27.27 19.60 1.45
C GLN A 265 25.95 20.34 1.75
N ASP A 266 25.99 21.67 1.85
CA ASP A 266 24.81 22.48 2.17
C ASP A 266 23.73 22.43 1.08
N LYS A 267 24.14 22.27 -0.18
CA LYS A 267 23.21 22.16 -1.32
C LYS A 267 22.29 20.96 -1.22
N TYR A 268 22.82 19.83 -0.77
CA TYR A 268 22.06 18.58 -0.72
C TYR A 268 21.43 18.31 0.64
N HIS A 269 21.70 19.15 1.64
CA HIS A 269 21.15 18.98 2.99
C HIS A 269 19.62 19.02 2.97
N VAL A 270 19.00 17.91 3.42
CA VAL A 270 17.59 17.81 3.71
C VAL A 270 17.40 18.19 5.16
N ILE A 271 16.60 19.22 5.41
CA ILE A 271 16.29 19.71 6.76
C ILE A 271 14.89 19.30 7.19
N LYS A 272 14.63 19.28 8.48
CA LYS A 272 13.31 18.98 9.04
C LYS A 272 12.24 19.88 8.44
N GLY A 273 11.14 19.25 7.99
CA GLY A 273 10.05 19.91 7.27
C GLY A 273 10.20 19.92 5.74
N ASP A 274 11.36 19.50 5.18
CA ASP A 274 11.45 19.29 3.74
C ASP A 274 10.61 18.09 3.31
N LEU A 275 9.91 18.22 2.18
CA LEU A 275 9.20 17.13 1.51
C LEU A 275 10.17 16.30 0.66
N LEU A 276 10.05 15.01 0.70
CA LEU A 276 10.75 14.04 -0.14
C LEU A 276 9.76 13.38 -1.08
N ILE A 277 9.97 13.54 -2.39
CA ILE A 277 9.00 13.10 -3.40
C ILE A 277 9.71 12.20 -4.40
N THR A 278 9.19 11.00 -4.66
CA THR A 278 9.78 10.05 -5.62
C THR A 278 9.51 10.48 -7.06
N GLU A 279 10.56 10.50 -7.89
CA GLU A 279 10.46 10.79 -9.33
C GLU A 279 9.73 9.69 -10.10
N GLY A 280 9.94 8.44 -9.73
CA GLY A 280 9.39 7.33 -10.48
C GLY A 280 9.58 5.97 -9.83
N GLY A 281 9.05 4.98 -10.51
CA GLY A 281 8.98 3.58 -10.16
C GLY A 281 7.86 2.92 -10.94
N ASP A 282 7.02 2.14 -10.29
CA ASP A 282 5.73 1.70 -10.82
C ASP A 282 4.63 2.77 -10.58
N TRP A 283 3.41 2.45 -10.97
CA TRP A 283 2.25 3.33 -10.81
C TRP A 283 1.96 3.72 -9.36
N ASP A 284 2.30 2.87 -8.42
CA ASP A 284 2.09 3.14 -7.00
C ASP A 284 3.24 3.92 -6.37
N THR A 285 4.43 3.87 -6.94
CA THR A 285 5.62 4.54 -6.40
C THR A 285 5.83 5.97 -6.90
N VAL A 286 5.29 6.33 -8.07
CA VAL A 286 5.43 7.68 -8.62
C VAL A 286 4.75 8.71 -7.72
N GLY A 287 5.46 9.78 -7.36
CA GLY A 287 4.92 10.87 -6.55
C GLY A 287 4.68 10.54 -5.07
N ARG A 288 5.17 9.39 -4.56
CA ARG A 288 5.14 9.15 -3.10
C ARG A 288 5.81 10.29 -2.38
N THR A 289 5.14 10.84 -1.39
CA THR A 289 5.60 12.02 -0.65
C THR A 289 5.66 11.72 0.84
N THR A 290 6.75 12.15 1.48
CA THR A 290 6.88 12.12 2.94
C THR A 290 7.69 13.30 3.45
N VAL A 291 7.45 13.69 4.69
CA VAL A 291 8.17 14.77 5.37
C VAL A 291 9.40 14.24 6.07
N TRP A 292 10.54 14.91 5.91
CA TRP A 292 11.71 14.65 6.74
C TRP A 292 11.50 15.23 8.14
N CYS A 293 11.40 14.35 9.15
CA CYS A 293 11.09 14.73 10.54
C CYS A 293 12.28 14.72 11.50
N HIS A 294 13.50 14.36 11.00
CA HIS A 294 14.69 14.22 11.84
C HIS A 294 15.61 15.44 11.78
N GLU A 295 16.48 15.59 12.78
CA GLU A 295 17.45 16.70 12.89
C GLU A 295 18.84 16.36 12.35
N TRP A 296 19.15 15.07 12.14
CA TRP A 296 20.46 14.66 11.64
C TRP A 296 20.62 14.89 10.13
N TYR A 297 21.86 15.09 9.69
CA TYR A 297 22.17 15.36 8.30
C TYR A 297 21.82 14.18 7.40
N ILE A 298 21.11 14.44 6.32
CA ILE A 298 20.84 13.53 5.24
C ILE A 298 20.80 14.28 3.90
N ALA A 299 21.12 13.58 2.83
CA ALA A 299 20.94 14.06 1.46
C ALA A 299 19.93 13.20 0.71
N ASN A 300 19.58 13.56 -0.52
CA ASN A 300 18.67 12.79 -1.38
C ASN A 300 19.32 12.48 -2.74
N GLN A 301 18.99 11.32 -3.30
CA GLN A 301 19.35 10.92 -4.66
C GLN A 301 18.56 11.75 -5.69
N ASN A 302 19.07 11.90 -6.91
CA ASN A 302 18.41 12.64 -8.00
C ASN A 302 17.00 12.13 -8.38
N HIS A 303 16.68 10.87 -8.10
CA HIS A 303 15.35 10.28 -8.30
C HIS A 303 14.40 10.48 -7.10
N VAL A 304 14.82 11.27 -6.13
CA VAL A 304 14.00 11.78 -5.03
C VAL A 304 14.11 13.30 -5.07
N PHE A 305 13.02 13.98 -5.35
CA PHE A 305 12.97 15.43 -5.26
C PHE A 305 12.89 15.87 -3.79
N LYS A 306 13.59 16.96 -3.48
CA LYS A 306 13.47 17.67 -2.22
C LYS A 306 12.61 18.91 -2.42
N GLY A 307 11.49 19.00 -1.73
CA GLY A 307 10.59 20.14 -1.72
C GLY A 307 10.73 20.94 -0.43
N ARG A 308 11.26 22.16 -0.49
CA ARG A 308 11.33 23.05 0.66
C ARG A 308 10.19 24.03 0.64
N ILE A 309 9.39 24.05 1.70
CA ILE A 309 8.21 24.93 1.79
C ILE A 309 8.70 26.39 1.85
N ILE A 310 8.03 27.25 1.08
CA ILE A 310 8.25 28.68 1.08
C ILE A 310 7.38 29.29 2.16
N GLY A 311 7.99 30.01 3.10
CA GLY A 311 7.30 30.51 4.28
C GLY A 311 7.21 29.48 5.40
N LYS A 312 6.55 29.86 6.50
CA LYS A 312 6.38 29.03 7.69
C LYS A 312 4.91 28.75 8.02
N GLU A 313 4.01 29.24 7.19
CA GLU A 313 2.58 29.26 7.47
C GLU A 313 1.84 28.02 6.93
N ILE A 314 2.48 27.27 5.99
CA ILE A 314 1.94 26.00 5.50
C ILE A 314 2.59 24.85 6.28
N ASP A 315 1.74 24.00 6.85
CA ASP A 315 2.20 22.77 7.49
C ASP A 315 2.73 21.78 6.42
N PRO A 316 3.99 21.30 6.52
CA PRO A 316 4.51 20.28 5.60
C PRO A 316 3.64 19.02 5.55
N TYR A 317 3.02 18.61 6.65
CA TYR A 317 2.15 17.44 6.72
C TYR A 317 0.83 17.64 5.96
N TRP A 318 0.33 18.89 5.83
CA TRP A 318 -0.78 19.17 4.92
C TRP A 318 -0.41 18.86 3.47
N LEU A 319 0.74 19.33 3.01
CA LEU A 319 1.20 19.05 1.65
C LEU A 319 1.52 17.57 1.44
N GLU A 320 2.12 16.89 2.40
CA GLU A 320 2.31 15.43 2.38
C GLU A 320 0.97 14.71 2.20
N THR A 321 -0.03 15.08 3.01
CA THR A 321 -1.39 14.54 2.98
C THR A 321 -2.02 14.74 1.60
N TYR A 322 -1.97 15.97 1.08
CA TYR A 322 -2.53 16.29 -0.23
C TYR A 322 -1.82 15.54 -1.37
N MET A 323 -0.49 15.54 -1.38
CA MET A 323 0.34 14.89 -2.41
C MET A 323 0.19 13.37 -2.42
N ASN A 324 -0.26 12.76 -1.32
CA ASN A 324 -0.56 11.34 -1.21
C ASN A 324 -2.05 11.00 -1.46
N SER A 325 -2.90 12.01 -1.68
CA SER A 325 -4.32 11.84 -1.95
C SER A 325 -4.58 11.17 -3.31
N PRO A 326 -5.75 10.57 -3.54
CA PRO A 326 -6.13 10.03 -4.84
C PRO A 326 -5.98 11.05 -5.98
N TYR A 327 -6.33 12.30 -5.76
CA TYR A 327 -6.25 13.37 -6.77
C TYR A 327 -4.83 13.64 -7.27
N SER A 328 -3.86 13.75 -6.37
CA SER A 328 -2.45 13.90 -6.75
C SER A 328 -1.90 12.64 -7.41
N ARG A 329 -2.34 11.46 -6.97
CA ARG A 329 -1.97 10.19 -7.61
C ARG A 329 -2.46 10.11 -9.05
N ASP A 330 -3.71 10.49 -9.29
CA ASP A 330 -4.31 10.52 -10.63
C ASP A 330 -3.61 11.56 -11.53
N TYR A 331 -3.28 12.73 -10.97
CA TYR A 331 -2.47 13.73 -11.67
C TYR A 331 -1.11 13.15 -12.07
N PHE A 332 -0.37 12.54 -11.17
CA PHE A 332 0.94 11.95 -11.49
C PHE A 332 0.82 10.76 -12.44
N ALA A 333 -0.21 9.95 -12.30
CA ALA A 333 -0.50 8.86 -13.23
C ALA A 333 -0.72 9.37 -14.65
N SER A 334 -1.55 10.41 -14.84
CA SER A 334 -1.85 11.00 -16.14
C SER A 334 -0.67 11.76 -16.72
N ALA A 335 0.10 12.48 -15.90
CA ALA A 335 1.24 13.28 -16.32
C ALA A 335 2.49 12.44 -16.60
N SER A 336 2.61 11.24 -16.04
CA SER A 336 3.82 10.43 -16.13
C SER A 336 4.12 9.94 -17.55
N LYS A 337 5.41 9.87 -17.91
CA LYS A 337 5.84 9.12 -19.09
C LYS A 337 5.75 7.63 -18.78
N GLN A 338 4.99 6.92 -19.61
CA GLN A 338 4.80 5.49 -19.49
C GLN A 338 5.80 4.75 -20.36
N THR A 339 6.47 3.77 -19.80
CA THR A 339 7.05 2.62 -20.48
C THR A 339 6.42 1.37 -19.86
N THR A 340 6.59 0.21 -20.47
CA THR A 340 5.82 -1.02 -20.23
C THR A 340 5.61 -1.41 -18.74
N ASN A 341 6.40 -0.90 -17.79
CA ASN A 341 6.25 -1.12 -16.33
C ASN A 341 6.81 0.01 -15.46
N LEU A 342 7.14 1.18 -16.05
CA LEU A 342 7.74 2.29 -15.31
C LEU A 342 6.95 3.57 -15.58
N ALA A 343 6.56 4.24 -14.50
CA ALA A 343 6.02 5.58 -14.50
C ALA A 343 7.07 6.55 -13.96
N SER A 344 7.25 7.71 -14.57
CA SER A 344 8.15 8.74 -14.04
C SER A 344 7.62 10.14 -14.34
N ILE A 345 7.78 11.03 -13.39
CA ILE A 345 7.48 12.45 -13.50
C ILE A 345 8.79 13.25 -13.52
N ASN A 346 8.83 14.30 -14.29
CA ASN A 346 9.93 15.25 -14.24
C ASN A 346 9.62 16.42 -13.31
N LYS A 347 10.63 17.23 -13.04
CA LYS A 347 10.49 18.41 -12.19
C LYS A 347 9.41 19.39 -12.66
N THR A 348 9.18 19.54 -13.96
CA THR A 348 8.15 20.45 -14.51
C THR A 348 6.75 19.93 -14.20
N GLN A 349 6.53 18.63 -14.32
CA GLN A 349 5.26 17.99 -13.97
C GLN A 349 5.00 18.09 -12.46
N LEU A 350 6.03 17.85 -11.61
CA LEU A 350 5.88 18.05 -10.17
C LEU A 350 5.56 19.49 -9.80
N ARG A 351 6.21 20.48 -10.44
CA ARG A 351 5.93 21.91 -10.23
C ARG A 351 4.48 22.29 -10.59
N GLY A 352 3.95 21.67 -11.65
CA GLY A 352 2.62 21.94 -12.17
C GLY A 352 1.49 21.19 -11.47
N CYS A 353 1.77 20.38 -10.44
CA CYS A 353 0.71 19.69 -9.70
C CYS A 353 -0.22 20.70 -9.04
N PRO A 354 -1.54 20.70 -9.34
CA PRO A 354 -2.50 21.52 -8.62
C PRO A 354 -2.60 21.09 -7.15
N VAL A 355 -2.55 22.03 -6.22
CA VAL A 355 -2.72 21.76 -4.79
C VAL A 355 -3.77 22.69 -4.19
N ALA A 356 -4.64 22.13 -3.36
CA ALA A 356 -5.65 22.88 -2.61
C ALA A 356 -5.05 23.37 -1.29
N ILE A 357 -5.12 24.66 -1.05
CA ILE A 357 -4.64 25.28 0.19
C ILE A 357 -5.85 25.77 0.99
N PRO A 358 -6.06 25.23 2.22
CA PRO A 358 -7.08 25.72 3.15
C PRO A 358 -6.62 26.98 3.90
N PRO A 359 -7.52 27.66 4.60
CA PRO A 359 -7.17 28.55 5.70
C PRO A 359 -6.28 27.83 6.73
N SER A 360 -5.22 28.48 7.23
CA SER A 360 -4.24 27.82 8.12
C SER A 360 -4.86 27.23 9.40
N SER A 361 -5.87 27.89 9.96
CA SER A 361 -6.59 27.38 11.14
C SER A 361 -7.38 26.11 10.82
N GLU A 362 -8.01 26.05 9.65
CA GLU A 362 -8.76 24.90 9.18
C GLU A 362 -7.81 23.73 8.85
N ALA A 363 -6.65 23.98 8.20
CA ALA A 363 -5.62 22.98 7.99
C ALA A 363 -5.24 22.27 9.28
N ASN A 364 -5.01 23.03 10.36
CA ASN A 364 -4.66 22.47 11.66
C ASN A 364 -5.78 21.59 12.23
N LYS A 365 -7.05 22.02 12.14
CA LYS A 365 -8.21 21.23 12.58
C LYS A 365 -8.32 19.92 11.81
N ILE A 366 -8.13 19.98 10.48
CA ILE A 366 -8.15 18.80 9.61
C ILE A 366 -7.03 17.83 9.99
N MET A 367 -5.80 18.32 10.17
CA MET A 367 -4.65 17.46 10.51
C MET A 367 -4.82 16.78 11.86
N LEU A 368 -5.35 17.48 12.88
CA LEU A 368 -5.67 16.87 14.16
C LEU A 368 -6.70 15.75 13.99
N LYS A 369 -7.77 16.01 13.24
CA LYS A 369 -8.83 15.02 13.00
C LYS A 369 -8.34 13.81 12.21
N LEU A 370 -7.47 14.02 11.21
CA LEU A 370 -6.82 12.94 10.45
C LEU A 370 -5.96 12.06 11.35
N ASN A 371 -5.20 12.65 12.27
CA ASN A 371 -4.38 11.89 13.21
C ASN A 371 -5.26 11.01 14.12
N ASP A 372 -6.35 11.56 14.68
CA ASP A 372 -7.29 10.80 15.49
C ASP A 372 -7.86 9.60 14.73
N PHE A 373 -8.27 9.80 13.47
CA PHE A 373 -8.80 8.72 12.64
C PHE A 373 -7.73 7.70 12.24
N ASN A 374 -6.50 8.13 11.94
CA ASN A 374 -5.41 7.23 11.65
C ASN A 374 -5.10 6.32 12.85
N GLU A 375 -5.03 6.88 14.06
CA GLU A 375 -4.82 6.10 15.30
C GLU A 375 -5.96 5.09 15.52
N LEU A 376 -7.21 5.48 15.28
CA LEU A 376 -8.35 4.59 15.37
C LEU A 376 -8.24 3.44 14.34
N CYS A 377 -7.93 3.73 13.08
CA CYS A 377 -7.77 2.72 12.04
C CYS A 377 -6.64 1.73 12.36
N GLU A 378 -5.48 2.21 12.82
CA GLU A 378 -4.39 1.34 13.25
C GLU A 378 -4.76 0.44 14.43
N LYS A 379 -5.48 0.98 15.42
CA LYS A 379 -6.00 0.20 16.55
C LYS A 379 -6.97 -0.89 16.09
N LEU A 380 -7.89 -0.56 15.17
CA LEU A 380 -8.83 -1.54 14.58
C LEU A 380 -8.09 -2.66 13.85
N LYS A 381 -7.07 -2.34 13.05
CA LYS A 381 -6.26 -3.35 12.37
C LYS A 381 -5.56 -4.30 13.34
N LEU A 382 -4.95 -3.77 14.40
CA LEU A 382 -4.30 -4.58 15.42
C LEU A 382 -5.29 -5.51 16.13
N GLN A 383 -6.50 -5.03 16.44
CA GLN A 383 -7.55 -5.85 17.03
C GLN A 383 -8.02 -6.96 16.09
N LEU A 384 -8.18 -6.64 14.80
CA LEU A 384 -8.56 -7.61 13.77
C LEU A 384 -7.51 -8.73 13.63
N GLN A 385 -6.22 -8.37 13.54
CA GLN A 385 -5.12 -9.32 13.45
C GLN A 385 -5.05 -10.23 14.69
N SER A 386 -5.24 -9.67 15.88
CA SER A 386 -5.29 -10.45 17.13
C SER A 386 -6.48 -11.42 17.16
N ALA A 387 -7.66 -10.99 16.68
CA ALA A 387 -8.84 -11.85 16.58
C ALA A 387 -8.62 -12.99 15.59
N GLN A 388 -8.05 -12.70 14.41
CA GLN A 388 -7.72 -13.72 13.40
C GLN A 388 -6.72 -14.75 13.95
N GLN A 389 -5.68 -14.33 14.65
CA GLN A 389 -4.71 -15.22 15.27
C GLN A 389 -5.37 -16.13 16.34
N THR A 390 -6.29 -15.57 17.12
CA THR A 390 -7.06 -16.34 18.11
C THR A 390 -7.96 -17.37 17.44
N GLN A 391 -8.61 -17.03 16.33
CA GLN A 391 -9.42 -17.96 15.55
C GLN A 391 -8.58 -19.12 14.97
N LEU A 392 -7.38 -18.84 14.47
CA LEU A 392 -6.46 -19.86 13.98
C LEU A 392 -6.06 -20.83 15.11
N HIS A 393 -5.65 -20.30 16.26
CA HIS A 393 -5.28 -21.14 17.42
C HIS A 393 -6.46 -22.00 17.89
N LEU A 394 -7.68 -21.46 17.89
CA LEU A 394 -8.89 -22.22 18.23
C LEU A 394 -9.17 -23.34 17.22
N ALA A 395 -9.04 -23.05 15.93
CA ALA A 395 -9.22 -24.05 14.87
C ALA A 395 -8.19 -25.18 14.99
N ASP A 396 -6.92 -24.85 15.24
CA ASP A 396 -5.85 -25.83 15.46
C ASP A 396 -6.14 -26.70 16.68
N ALA A 397 -6.50 -26.10 17.82
CA ALA A 397 -6.83 -26.84 19.04
C ALA A 397 -8.05 -27.77 18.88
N LEU A 398 -9.08 -27.35 18.15
CA LEU A 398 -10.24 -28.17 17.84
C LEU A 398 -9.87 -29.34 16.91
N THR A 399 -9.02 -29.10 15.93
CA THR A 399 -8.54 -30.13 15.00
C THR A 399 -7.70 -31.17 15.73
N ASP A 400 -6.76 -30.75 16.57
CA ASP A 400 -5.92 -31.64 17.38
C ASP A 400 -6.76 -32.48 18.35
N ALA A 401 -7.76 -31.88 19.00
CA ALA A 401 -8.69 -32.61 19.87
C ALA A 401 -9.56 -33.61 19.13
N ALA A 402 -9.84 -33.40 17.84
CA ALA A 402 -10.63 -34.34 17.03
C ALA A 402 -9.77 -35.53 16.51
N ILE A 403 -8.44 -35.39 16.45
CA ILE A 403 -7.52 -36.42 15.95
C ILE A 403 -7.05 -37.34 17.09
N ASN A 404 -6.97 -36.83 18.31
CA ASN A 404 -6.57 -37.57 19.53
C ASN A 404 -7.79 -38.19 20.25
#